data_a6d33e606009598c6d1d18dba318c0ac
#
_entry.id   a6d33e606009598c6d1d18dba318c0ac
#
_cell.length_a   1.000
_cell.length_b   1.000
_cell.length_c   1.000
_cell.angle_alpha   90.00
_cell.angle_beta   90.00
_cell.angle_gamma   90.00
#
_symmetry.space_group_name_H-M   'P 1'
#
loop_
_entity.id
_entity.type
_entity.pdbx_description
1 polymer ?
#
loop_
_entity_poly.entity_id
_entity_poly.type
_entity_poly.pdbx_seq_one_letter_code
_entity_poly.pdbx_strand_id
1 'polypeptide(L)'
;MTETAVPLYHLWADGKYNGHVFMLNDRLHGEGCVIIKNAPCLISHICKKYNDFYAEPLENMHICGSGIDYEKINPDEYTVGYSVAMTLCAPNEFNDIIKFYYNEFLAEETPYIMSNTWGGGHKDACVCEEFILKELDAAYELGVDVVQIDDGWQKGKSANSVFDAKNKPWGKGYRRADPEFWTLDEEKFPSGFEFLCSYAKERNVELGLWFSPDGENDYAAWEDDAEIIYSMFKKYGIRYFKLDGINISSKAAEKNVTAMLEKIISKSFSRIKFNMDITAGKRFGYFLNKHMGQLFVENRYTSMATYYPHATLRNLWLLSKYIPSKRFQFEIPDNSINADCYAKDDFLAPANYDADYIFASVMVSHPLMWMELSGLSGETKERLKKIISAYKKYRNDFGTVTPIFDKPDGFSCTGFFIEGYSRNYALLFREHTDKCDFDIDIKEIIVSNDPSASVGKGRINKKFGYVFAVVCCKPENNC
;
A
#
# COMPACT_ATOMS: atom_id res chain seq x y z
N MET A 1 5.50 6.15 -7.65
CA MET A 1 4.96 6.27 -9.03
C MET A 1 5.67 7.38 -9.75
N THR A 2 5.95 7.22 -11.04
CA THR A 2 6.50 8.27 -11.90
C THR A 2 5.52 8.51 -13.03
N GLU A 3 5.06 9.75 -13.17
CA GLU A 3 4.34 10.20 -14.36
C GLU A 3 5.37 10.78 -15.31
N THR A 4 5.35 10.34 -16.56
CA THR A 4 6.23 10.87 -17.60
C THR A 4 5.38 11.32 -18.76
N ALA A 5 5.39 12.61 -19.08
CA ALA A 5 4.80 13.15 -20.28
C ALA A 5 5.83 13.23 -21.39
N VAL A 6 5.56 12.57 -22.51
CA VAL A 6 6.44 12.56 -23.67
C VAL A 6 5.70 13.12 -24.87
N PRO A 7 6.21 14.21 -25.49
CA PRO A 7 5.62 14.69 -26.73
C PRO A 7 5.95 13.73 -27.88
N LEU A 8 4.92 13.35 -28.66
CA LEU A 8 5.02 12.40 -29.78
C LEU A 8 5.09 13.08 -31.16
N TYR A 9 5.34 14.39 -31.25
CA TYR A 9 5.38 15.08 -32.55
C TYR A 9 6.67 14.90 -33.35
N HIS A 10 7.69 14.29 -32.78
CA HIS A 10 8.90 13.91 -33.52
C HIS A 10 8.96 12.41 -33.66
N LEU A 11 8.11 11.90 -34.54
CA LEU A 11 7.91 10.47 -34.76
C LEU A 11 9.06 9.76 -35.51
N TRP A 12 10.24 10.33 -35.50
CA TRP A 12 11.45 9.71 -36.08
C TRP A 12 12.21 8.81 -35.11
N ALA A 13 11.75 8.76 -33.84
CA ALA A 13 12.35 7.92 -32.82
C ALA A 13 11.36 6.91 -32.30
N ASP A 14 11.76 5.65 -32.22
CA ASP A 14 11.00 4.60 -31.58
C ASP A 14 10.72 4.95 -30.10
N GLY A 15 9.47 4.99 -29.71
CA GLY A 15 9.06 5.20 -28.32
C GLY A 15 8.84 3.88 -27.60
N LYS A 16 9.62 3.58 -26.56
CA LYS A 16 9.47 2.40 -25.69
C LYS A 16 9.06 2.84 -24.30
N TYR A 17 7.90 2.42 -23.85
CA TYR A 17 7.32 2.87 -22.60
C TYR A 17 6.97 1.68 -21.69
N ASN A 18 7.16 1.87 -20.40
CA ASN A 18 6.88 0.88 -19.36
C ASN A 18 5.79 1.39 -18.43
N GLY A 19 4.91 0.52 -18.01
CA GLY A 19 3.85 0.83 -17.06
C GLY A 19 2.57 0.08 -17.37
N HIS A 20 1.57 0.26 -16.50
CA HIS A 20 0.28 -0.40 -16.62
C HIS A 20 -0.76 0.48 -17.34
N VAL A 21 -0.53 1.78 -17.39
CA VAL A 21 -1.45 2.75 -17.99
C VAL A 21 -0.68 3.58 -18.99
N PHE A 22 -1.24 3.73 -20.17
CA PHE A 22 -0.78 4.64 -21.21
C PHE A 22 -1.91 5.58 -21.61
N MET A 23 -1.65 6.89 -21.61
CA MET A 23 -2.60 7.92 -21.98
C MET A 23 -2.08 8.63 -23.23
N LEU A 24 -2.89 8.62 -24.28
CA LEU A 24 -2.67 9.40 -25.49
C LEU A 24 -3.51 10.68 -25.42
N ASN A 25 -2.93 11.80 -25.79
CA ASN A 25 -3.60 13.09 -25.80
C ASN A 25 -3.33 13.79 -27.12
N ASP A 26 -4.34 13.84 -28.01
CA ASP A 26 -4.30 14.69 -29.21
C ASP A 26 -4.69 16.12 -28.84
N ARG A 27 -3.70 16.97 -28.65
CA ARG A 27 -3.90 18.37 -28.30
C ARG A 27 -4.54 19.21 -29.40
N LEU A 28 -4.50 18.76 -30.65
CA LEU A 28 -5.07 19.49 -31.78
C LEU A 28 -6.59 19.34 -31.84
N HIS A 29 -7.07 18.12 -31.60
CA HIS A 29 -8.50 17.80 -31.72
C HIS A 29 -9.19 17.68 -30.35
N GLY A 30 -8.45 17.70 -29.25
CA GLY A 30 -9.00 17.53 -27.90
C GLY A 30 -9.47 16.10 -27.62
N GLU A 31 -8.98 15.14 -28.36
CA GLU A 31 -9.29 13.72 -28.23
C GLU A 31 -8.20 12.99 -27.43
N GLY A 32 -8.58 11.92 -26.78
CA GLY A 32 -7.64 11.10 -26.02
C GLY A 32 -8.01 9.64 -26.01
N CYS A 33 -7.08 8.83 -25.52
CA CYS A 33 -7.26 7.41 -25.34
C CYS A 33 -6.55 6.97 -24.07
N VAL A 34 -7.23 6.16 -23.26
CA VAL A 34 -6.65 5.45 -22.11
C VAL A 34 -6.50 3.98 -22.46
N ILE A 35 -5.31 3.44 -22.24
CA ILE A 35 -4.99 2.02 -22.39
C ILE A 35 -4.50 1.49 -21.06
N ILE A 36 -5.17 0.47 -20.52
CA ILE A 36 -4.82 -0.17 -19.25
C ILE A 36 -4.45 -1.62 -19.52
N LYS A 37 -3.25 -2.01 -19.10
CA LYS A 37 -2.74 -3.37 -19.24
C LYS A 37 -2.73 -4.06 -17.88
N ASN A 38 -3.50 -5.15 -17.75
CA ASN A 38 -3.52 -5.97 -16.54
C ASN A 38 -2.36 -6.99 -16.57
N ALA A 39 -1.20 -6.56 -16.15
CA ALA A 39 0.01 -7.36 -16.16
C ALA A 39 0.77 -7.18 -14.83
N PRO A 40 1.66 -8.11 -14.47
CA PRO A 40 2.59 -7.92 -13.37
C PRO A 40 3.53 -6.73 -13.62
N CYS A 41 4.31 -6.36 -12.62
CA CYS A 41 5.37 -5.37 -12.78
C CYS A 41 6.29 -5.72 -13.95
N LEU A 42 6.83 -4.70 -14.62
CA LEU A 42 7.67 -4.82 -15.80
C LEU A 42 8.78 -5.89 -15.70
N ILE A 43 9.48 -5.96 -14.57
CA ILE A 43 10.56 -6.94 -14.34
C ILE A 43 10.06 -8.40 -14.40
N SER A 44 8.76 -8.60 -14.28
CA SER A 44 8.10 -9.91 -14.33
C SER A 44 7.73 -10.36 -15.74
N HIS A 45 7.85 -9.52 -16.76
CA HIS A 45 7.49 -9.91 -18.11
C HIS A 45 8.40 -10.99 -18.66
N ILE A 46 7.81 -12.00 -19.29
CA ILE A 46 8.52 -13.12 -19.93
C ILE A 46 9.22 -12.62 -21.18
N CYS A 47 8.56 -11.75 -21.94
CA CYS A 47 9.12 -11.18 -23.17
C CYS A 47 10.00 -9.98 -22.85
N LYS A 48 11.32 -10.17 -22.93
CA LYS A 48 12.33 -9.12 -22.69
C LYS A 48 12.59 -8.23 -23.91
N LYS A 49 12.00 -8.54 -25.05
CA LYS A 49 12.36 -7.88 -26.33
C LYS A 49 11.74 -6.51 -26.48
N TYR A 50 10.53 -6.29 -25.93
CA TYR A 50 9.78 -5.05 -25.99
C TYR A 50 9.33 -4.62 -24.61
N ASN A 51 9.09 -3.31 -24.46
CA ASN A 51 8.51 -2.71 -23.28
C ASN A 51 6.99 -3.00 -23.19
N ASP A 52 6.27 -2.43 -22.24
CA ASP A 52 4.81 -2.61 -22.14
C ASP A 52 4.07 -1.99 -23.33
N PHE A 53 4.59 -0.84 -23.80
CA PHE A 53 4.06 -0.11 -24.94
C PHE A 53 5.21 0.30 -25.87
N TYR A 54 4.93 0.28 -27.16
CA TYR A 54 5.88 0.69 -28.20
C TYR A 54 5.16 1.51 -29.25
N ALA A 55 5.59 2.75 -29.48
CA ALA A 55 5.09 3.62 -30.53
C ALA A 55 6.02 3.57 -31.73
N GLU A 56 5.51 3.17 -32.88
CA GLU A 56 6.19 3.30 -34.17
C GLU A 56 5.97 4.69 -34.77
N PRO A 57 7.02 5.26 -35.39
CA PRO A 57 6.87 6.54 -36.04
C PRO A 57 5.76 6.54 -37.10
N LEU A 58 4.79 7.46 -36.95
CA LEU A 58 3.71 7.70 -37.92
C LEU A 58 2.76 6.51 -38.20
N GLU A 59 2.86 5.39 -37.48
CA GLU A 59 2.12 4.18 -37.85
C GLU A 59 1.26 3.63 -36.74
N ASN A 60 1.85 2.97 -35.75
CA ASN A 60 1.11 2.14 -34.82
C ASN A 60 1.54 2.32 -33.35
N MET A 61 0.61 2.11 -32.45
CA MET A 61 0.87 1.87 -31.05
C MET A 61 0.75 0.38 -30.76
N HIS A 62 1.83 -0.23 -30.33
CA HIS A 62 1.87 -1.63 -29.94
C HIS A 62 1.72 -1.79 -28.42
N ILE A 63 0.84 -2.67 -28.01
CA ILE A 63 0.73 -3.14 -26.63
C ILE A 63 1.52 -4.44 -26.54
N CYS A 64 2.67 -4.38 -25.90
CA CYS A 64 3.66 -5.45 -25.91
C CYS A 64 3.62 -6.30 -24.63
N GLY A 65 4.35 -7.43 -24.62
CA GLY A 65 4.45 -8.28 -23.44
C GLY A 65 3.12 -8.95 -23.09
N SER A 66 2.69 -9.87 -23.97
CA SER A 66 1.43 -10.62 -23.77
C SER A 66 1.46 -11.59 -22.58
N GLY A 67 2.64 -11.87 -22.03
CA GLY A 67 2.85 -12.95 -21.05
C GLY A 67 2.89 -14.35 -21.67
N ILE A 68 2.75 -14.45 -22.99
CA ILE A 68 2.77 -15.73 -23.71
C ILE A 68 4.20 -16.04 -24.15
N ASP A 69 4.66 -17.24 -23.81
CA ASP A 69 5.91 -17.80 -24.35
C ASP A 69 5.56 -18.51 -25.66
N TYR A 70 5.81 -17.85 -26.78
CA TYR A 70 5.46 -18.35 -28.11
C TYR A 70 6.18 -19.65 -28.49
N GLU A 71 7.32 -19.95 -27.86
CA GLU A 71 8.07 -21.20 -28.09
C GLU A 71 7.43 -22.40 -27.38
N LYS A 72 6.54 -22.14 -26.41
CA LYS A 72 5.87 -23.17 -25.61
C LYS A 72 4.36 -23.23 -25.85
N ILE A 73 3.84 -22.62 -26.91
CA ILE A 73 2.42 -22.72 -27.23
C ILE A 73 2.07 -24.15 -27.62
N ASN A 74 1.09 -24.72 -26.92
CA ASN A 74 0.45 -25.96 -27.33
C ASN A 74 -0.66 -25.62 -28.35
N PRO A 75 -0.60 -26.10 -29.59
CA PRO A 75 -1.59 -25.78 -30.62
C PRO A 75 -3.00 -26.31 -30.30
N ASP A 76 -3.11 -27.29 -29.40
CA ASP A 76 -4.37 -27.92 -29.01
C ASP A 76 -5.03 -27.24 -27.79
N GLU A 77 -4.40 -26.17 -27.23
CA GLU A 77 -4.88 -25.46 -26.05
C GLU A 77 -4.95 -23.96 -26.28
N TYR A 78 -5.96 -23.31 -25.65
CA TYR A 78 -6.04 -21.85 -25.62
C TYR A 78 -4.97 -21.29 -24.68
N THR A 79 -4.14 -20.41 -25.19
CA THR A 79 -3.18 -19.65 -24.39
C THR A 79 -3.70 -18.24 -24.17
N VAL A 80 -3.88 -17.84 -22.90
CA VAL A 80 -4.39 -16.54 -22.51
C VAL A 80 -3.27 -15.57 -22.18
N GLY A 81 -3.22 -14.47 -22.89
CA GLY A 81 -2.31 -13.35 -22.60
C GLY A 81 -2.85 -12.43 -21.51
N TYR A 82 -2.12 -11.34 -21.22
CA TYR A 82 -2.60 -10.28 -20.34
C TYR A 82 -3.75 -9.53 -20.99
N SER A 83 -4.80 -9.26 -20.22
CA SER A 83 -5.93 -8.48 -20.69
C SER A 83 -5.56 -7.00 -20.81
N VAL A 84 -6.20 -6.34 -21.76
CA VAL A 84 -6.05 -4.90 -22.01
C VAL A 84 -7.45 -4.28 -22.10
N ALA A 85 -7.65 -3.19 -21.39
CA ALA A 85 -8.80 -2.31 -21.55
C ALA A 85 -8.37 -1.05 -22.29
N MET A 86 -9.19 -0.59 -23.23
CA MET A 86 -8.95 0.63 -23.98
C MET A 86 -10.25 1.40 -24.16
N THR A 87 -10.19 2.73 -24.04
CA THR A 87 -11.33 3.61 -24.31
C THR A 87 -10.87 4.94 -24.90
N LEU A 88 -11.71 5.50 -25.77
CA LEU A 88 -11.58 6.88 -26.25
C LEU A 88 -12.29 7.82 -25.29
N CYS A 89 -11.73 8.99 -25.04
CA CYS A 89 -12.24 9.96 -24.08
C CYS A 89 -11.60 11.33 -24.29
N ALA A 90 -12.14 12.35 -23.68
CA ALA A 90 -11.46 13.62 -23.59
C ALA A 90 -10.28 13.55 -22.60
N PRO A 91 -9.19 14.29 -22.82
CA PRO A 91 -8.02 14.25 -21.94
C PRO A 91 -8.27 14.59 -20.47
N ASN A 92 -9.25 15.43 -20.18
CA ASN A 92 -9.65 15.79 -18.81
C ASN A 92 -10.39 14.64 -18.08
N GLU A 93 -10.82 13.59 -18.80
CA GLU A 93 -11.52 12.43 -18.24
C GLU A 93 -10.57 11.26 -17.88
N PHE A 94 -9.29 11.33 -18.25
CA PHE A 94 -8.34 10.22 -18.06
C PHE A 94 -8.34 9.65 -16.63
N ASN A 95 -8.29 10.51 -15.65
CA ASN A 95 -8.20 10.09 -14.25
C ASN A 95 -9.49 9.39 -13.80
N ASP A 96 -10.64 9.93 -14.19
CA ASP A 96 -11.95 9.40 -13.80
C ASP A 96 -12.21 8.04 -14.46
N ILE A 97 -11.81 7.87 -15.71
CA ILE A 97 -11.89 6.59 -16.42
C ILE A 97 -11.03 5.51 -15.77
N ILE A 98 -9.78 5.86 -15.40
CA ILE A 98 -8.90 4.90 -14.74
C ILE A 98 -9.47 4.51 -13.36
N LYS A 99 -9.99 5.47 -12.60
CA LYS A 99 -10.68 5.21 -11.32
C LYS A 99 -11.92 4.35 -11.51
N PHE A 100 -12.75 4.66 -12.50
CA PHE A 100 -13.94 3.88 -12.83
C PHE A 100 -13.56 2.42 -13.14
N TYR A 101 -12.62 2.21 -14.05
CA TYR A 101 -12.10 0.88 -14.38
C TYR A 101 -11.57 0.13 -13.16
N TYR A 102 -10.92 0.85 -12.25
CA TYR A 102 -10.38 0.25 -11.03
C TYR A 102 -11.48 -0.13 -10.05
N ASN A 103 -12.49 0.72 -9.89
CA ASN A 103 -13.61 0.53 -8.95
C ASN A 103 -14.56 -0.61 -9.34
N GLU A 104 -14.74 -0.88 -10.63
CA GLU A 104 -15.74 -1.83 -11.13
C GLU A 104 -15.63 -3.24 -10.52
N PHE A 105 -14.45 -3.58 -10.01
CA PHE A 105 -14.16 -4.91 -9.48
C PHE A 105 -13.93 -4.93 -7.97
N LEU A 106 -14.27 -3.85 -7.26
CA LEU A 106 -13.97 -3.72 -5.85
C LEU A 106 -15.21 -3.78 -4.97
N ALA A 107 -15.16 -4.64 -3.95
CA ALA A 107 -16.08 -4.53 -2.85
C ALA A 107 -15.80 -3.27 -2.01
N GLU A 108 -16.84 -2.64 -1.47
CA GLU A 108 -16.65 -1.60 -0.47
C GLU A 108 -15.95 -2.16 0.76
N GLU A 109 -14.95 -1.43 1.23
CA GLU A 109 -14.15 -1.82 2.37
C GLU A 109 -14.01 -0.65 3.36
N THR A 110 -14.23 -0.95 4.64
CA THR A 110 -13.95 0.00 5.71
C THR A 110 -12.44 0.05 5.93
N PRO A 111 -11.81 1.22 5.85
CA PRO A 111 -10.41 1.36 6.17
C PRO A 111 -10.10 0.96 7.62
N TYR A 112 -8.98 0.29 7.85
CA TYR A 112 -8.51 -0.13 9.16
C TYR A 112 -7.07 0.33 9.38
N ILE A 113 -6.68 0.44 10.65
CA ILE A 113 -5.31 0.74 11.08
C ILE A 113 -4.64 -0.58 11.45
N MET A 114 -3.50 -0.86 10.85
CA MET A 114 -2.70 -2.05 11.14
C MET A 114 -1.35 -1.63 11.72
N SER A 115 -0.83 -2.38 12.69
CA SER A 115 0.60 -2.34 13.02
C SER A 115 1.30 -3.59 12.50
N ASN A 116 2.61 -3.50 12.27
CA ASN A 116 3.42 -4.63 11.82
C ASN A 116 4.73 -4.66 12.59
N THR A 117 5.05 -5.82 13.15
CA THR A 117 6.20 -6.02 14.04
C THR A 117 7.57 -5.84 13.36
N TRP A 118 7.64 -5.89 12.03
CA TRP A 118 8.90 -5.72 11.29
C TRP A 118 9.43 -4.29 11.31
N GLY A 119 8.53 -3.34 11.47
CA GLY A 119 8.85 -1.92 11.39
C GLY A 119 9.76 -1.39 12.51
N GLY A 120 9.84 -2.07 13.64
CA GLY A 120 10.73 -1.71 14.76
C GLY A 120 12.21 -1.91 14.47
N GLY A 121 12.55 -2.60 13.38
CA GLY A 121 13.93 -2.84 12.96
C GLY A 121 14.62 -4.03 13.66
N HIS A 122 13.99 -4.64 14.65
CA HIS A 122 14.51 -5.83 15.33
C HIS A 122 14.26 -7.13 14.58
N LYS A 123 13.50 -7.06 13.48
CA LYS A 123 13.08 -8.21 12.67
C LYS A 123 12.37 -9.26 13.55
N ASP A 124 12.80 -10.54 13.47
CA ASP A 124 12.25 -11.63 14.26
C ASP A 124 12.92 -11.82 15.64
N ALA A 125 13.88 -10.96 16.01
CA ALA A 125 14.62 -11.08 17.27
C ALA A 125 13.73 -10.94 18.52
N CYS A 126 12.76 -10.05 18.48
CA CYS A 126 11.84 -9.79 19.60
C CYS A 126 10.50 -10.53 19.47
N VAL A 127 10.24 -11.20 18.35
CA VAL A 127 8.96 -11.87 18.11
C VAL A 127 8.79 -13.06 19.07
N CYS A 128 8.00 -12.85 20.12
CA CYS A 128 7.61 -13.86 21.11
C CYS A 128 6.29 -13.46 21.77
N GLU A 129 5.69 -14.38 22.52
CA GLU A 129 4.40 -14.17 23.19
C GLU A 129 4.37 -12.91 24.05
N GLU A 130 5.38 -12.71 24.92
CA GLU A 130 5.46 -11.54 25.80
C GLU A 130 5.47 -10.22 25.03
N PHE A 131 6.23 -10.15 23.94
CA PHE A 131 6.28 -8.97 23.07
C PHE A 131 4.93 -8.72 22.40
N ILE A 132 4.30 -9.74 21.85
CA ILE A 132 2.99 -9.59 21.18
C ILE A 132 1.91 -9.15 22.14
N LEU A 133 1.91 -9.64 23.39
CA LEU A 133 0.98 -9.17 24.41
C LEU A 133 1.15 -7.65 24.67
N LYS A 134 2.38 -7.15 24.76
CA LYS A 134 2.65 -5.72 24.92
C LYS A 134 2.18 -4.91 23.69
N GLU A 135 2.39 -5.44 22.50
CA GLU A 135 1.91 -4.80 21.25
C GLU A 135 0.39 -4.76 21.19
N LEU A 136 -0.30 -5.80 21.64
CA LEU A 136 -1.77 -5.83 21.71
C LEU A 136 -2.32 -4.83 22.73
N ASP A 137 -1.67 -4.69 23.91
CA ASP A 137 -2.04 -3.67 24.90
C ASP A 137 -1.85 -2.25 24.34
N ALA A 138 -0.73 -1.99 23.68
CA ALA A 138 -0.45 -0.69 23.06
C ALA A 138 -1.41 -0.41 21.88
N ALA A 139 -1.75 -1.42 21.09
CA ALA A 139 -2.73 -1.32 20.02
C ALA A 139 -4.12 -0.93 20.53
N TYR A 140 -4.55 -1.57 21.63
CA TYR A 140 -5.81 -1.23 22.31
C TYR A 140 -5.79 0.22 22.81
N GLU A 141 -4.72 0.63 23.49
CA GLU A 141 -4.57 1.99 24.01
C GLU A 141 -4.65 3.05 22.90
N LEU A 142 -3.97 2.81 21.77
CA LEU A 142 -3.93 3.73 20.62
C LEU A 142 -5.18 3.66 19.75
N GLY A 143 -5.94 2.57 19.81
CA GLY A 143 -7.06 2.31 18.93
C GLY A 143 -6.69 1.70 17.58
N VAL A 144 -5.56 1.00 17.48
CA VAL A 144 -5.15 0.21 16.29
C VAL A 144 -6.07 -1.00 16.16
N ASP A 145 -6.49 -1.32 14.95
CA ASP A 145 -7.47 -2.36 14.70
C ASP A 145 -6.85 -3.76 14.58
N VAL A 146 -5.62 -3.85 14.04
CA VAL A 146 -4.92 -5.12 13.73
C VAL A 146 -3.45 -5.03 14.14
N VAL A 147 -2.96 -6.03 14.87
CA VAL A 147 -1.53 -6.28 15.10
C VAL A 147 -1.09 -7.42 14.19
N GLN A 148 -0.21 -7.13 13.25
CA GLN A 148 0.32 -8.13 12.32
C GLN A 148 1.69 -8.59 12.77
N ILE A 149 1.81 -9.89 13.08
CA ILE A 149 3.08 -10.52 13.36
C ILE A 149 3.74 -10.83 12.01
N ASP A 150 4.85 -10.17 11.73
CA ASP A 150 5.64 -10.41 10.51
C ASP A 150 6.45 -11.71 10.60
N ASP A 151 7.46 -11.89 9.77
CA ASP A 151 8.34 -13.06 9.78
C ASP A 151 8.89 -13.34 11.20
N GLY A 152 8.74 -14.56 11.68
CA GLY A 152 9.20 -14.98 13.00
C GLY A 152 8.17 -15.65 13.90
N TRP A 153 6.87 -15.69 13.53
CA TRP A 153 5.84 -16.45 14.25
C TRP A 153 5.94 -17.95 14.01
N GLN A 154 6.43 -18.32 12.83
CA GLN A 154 6.56 -19.70 12.36
C GLN A 154 7.86 -20.35 12.87
N LYS A 155 7.84 -21.68 12.97
CA LYS A 155 8.98 -22.52 13.39
C LYS A 155 10.17 -22.41 12.43
N GLY A 156 9.88 -22.37 11.13
CA GLY A 156 10.90 -22.24 10.09
C GLY A 156 11.59 -20.89 10.12
N LYS A 157 12.86 -20.83 9.75
CA LYS A 157 13.64 -19.57 9.68
C LYS A 157 13.86 -19.18 8.22
N SER A 158 13.43 -17.99 7.86
CA SER A 158 13.66 -17.40 6.53
C SER A 158 15.06 -16.81 6.41
N ALA A 159 15.46 -16.39 5.20
CA ALA A 159 16.71 -15.66 4.98
C ALA A 159 16.73 -14.26 5.61
N ASN A 160 15.59 -13.74 6.05
CA ASN A 160 15.49 -12.46 6.74
C ASN A 160 15.70 -12.58 8.26
N SER A 161 15.60 -13.80 8.82
CA SER A 161 15.78 -14.05 10.25
C SER A 161 17.15 -13.58 10.73
N VAL A 162 17.20 -13.00 11.92
CA VAL A 162 18.46 -12.67 12.59
C VAL A 162 19.15 -13.91 13.14
N PHE A 163 18.40 -15.02 13.28
CA PHE A 163 18.88 -16.30 13.80
C PHE A 163 19.32 -17.20 12.65
N ASP A 164 20.62 -17.40 12.47
CA ASP A 164 21.20 -18.34 11.51
C ASP A 164 20.64 -18.20 10.07
N ALA A 165 20.75 -17.01 9.49
CA ALA A 165 20.21 -16.71 8.17
C ALA A 165 20.96 -17.35 6.97
N LYS A 166 22.08 -18.05 7.20
CA LYS A 166 22.86 -18.67 6.10
C LYS A 166 22.10 -19.84 5.49
N ASN A 167 21.97 -19.81 4.15
CA ASN A 167 21.32 -20.87 3.36
C ASN A 167 19.82 -21.10 3.67
N LYS A 168 19.13 -20.12 4.25
CA LYS A 168 17.70 -20.21 4.54
C LYS A 168 16.85 -19.81 3.32
N PRO A 169 15.63 -20.32 3.20
CA PRO A 169 14.76 -20.06 2.07
C PRO A 169 14.26 -18.59 2.07
N TRP A 170 14.10 -18.05 0.86
CA TRP A 170 13.40 -16.78 0.62
C TRP A 170 12.61 -16.87 -0.69
N GLY A 171 11.30 -16.71 -0.60
CA GLY A 171 10.37 -16.77 -1.73
C GLY A 171 10.23 -18.15 -2.37
N LYS A 172 11.02 -19.16 -1.95
CA LYS A 172 10.92 -20.54 -2.42
C LYS A 172 11.70 -21.52 -1.54
N GLY A 173 11.30 -22.78 -1.59
CA GLY A 173 12.02 -23.89 -0.93
C GLY A 173 11.76 -24.00 0.56
N TYR A 174 10.69 -23.42 1.06
CA TYR A 174 10.33 -23.44 2.48
C TYR A 174 10.08 -24.87 2.98
N ARG A 175 9.22 -25.63 2.29
CA ARG A 175 8.90 -27.02 2.64
C ARG A 175 10.07 -27.96 2.51
N ARG A 176 10.98 -27.71 1.56
CA ARG A 176 12.20 -28.49 1.41
C ARG A 176 13.18 -28.22 2.55
N ALA A 177 13.23 -27.00 3.04
CA ALA A 177 14.08 -26.62 4.17
C ALA A 177 13.56 -27.23 5.48
N ASP A 178 12.25 -27.19 5.70
CA ASP A 178 11.57 -27.78 6.86
C ASP A 178 10.11 -28.11 6.48
N PRO A 179 9.65 -29.36 6.54
CA PRO A 179 8.26 -29.73 6.31
C PRO A 179 7.27 -29.04 7.27
N GLU A 180 7.73 -28.68 8.48
CA GLU A 180 6.95 -27.97 9.50
C GLU A 180 7.17 -26.44 9.49
N PHE A 181 7.77 -25.90 8.42
CA PHE A 181 8.16 -24.48 8.34
C PHE A 181 7.05 -23.54 8.78
N TRP A 182 5.83 -23.76 8.32
CA TRP A 182 4.66 -22.91 8.56
C TRP A 182 3.82 -23.34 9.77
N THR A 183 4.37 -24.09 10.70
CA THR A 183 3.74 -24.34 12.00
C THR A 183 4.13 -23.25 13.01
N LEU A 184 3.32 -23.10 14.05
CA LEU A 184 3.62 -22.17 15.13
C LEU A 184 4.93 -22.54 15.83
N ASP A 185 5.78 -21.58 16.13
CA ASP A 185 6.96 -21.75 16.98
C ASP A 185 6.51 -21.79 18.46
N GLU A 186 6.33 -23.01 18.99
CA GLU A 186 5.82 -23.22 20.35
C GLU A 186 6.82 -22.77 21.43
N GLU A 187 8.11 -22.64 21.12
CA GLU A 187 9.09 -22.07 22.06
C GLU A 187 8.89 -20.57 22.24
N LYS A 188 8.53 -19.87 21.16
CA LYS A 188 8.22 -18.43 21.18
C LYS A 188 6.82 -18.14 21.69
N PHE A 189 5.87 -19.03 21.47
CA PHE A 189 4.45 -18.89 21.79
C PHE A 189 3.94 -20.09 22.61
N PRO A 190 4.38 -20.24 23.85
CA PRO A 190 4.08 -21.41 24.67
C PRO A 190 2.59 -21.56 25.01
N SER A 191 1.82 -20.46 25.05
CA SER A 191 0.37 -20.50 25.27
C SER A 191 -0.45 -20.70 23.99
N GLY A 192 0.22 -20.67 22.81
CA GLY A 192 -0.39 -20.88 21.51
C GLY A 192 -1.22 -19.70 20.99
N PHE A 193 -1.62 -19.80 19.72
CA PHE A 193 -2.41 -18.73 19.08
C PHE A 193 -3.85 -18.62 19.58
N GLU A 194 -4.43 -19.68 20.13
CA GLU A 194 -5.75 -19.62 20.76
C GLU A 194 -5.79 -18.59 21.90
N PHE A 195 -4.73 -18.61 22.73
CA PHE A 195 -4.59 -17.65 23.83
C PHE A 195 -4.41 -16.22 23.28
N LEU A 196 -3.49 -16.02 22.35
CA LEU A 196 -3.23 -14.69 21.78
C LEU A 196 -4.44 -14.11 21.05
N CYS A 197 -5.17 -14.93 20.29
CA CYS A 197 -6.40 -14.48 19.62
C CYS A 197 -7.51 -14.12 20.62
N SER A 198 -7.63 -14.86 21.72
CA SER A 198 -8.58 -14.53 22.78
C SER A 198 -8.20 -13.23 23.47
N TYR A 199 -6.93 -13.05 23.79
CA TYR A 199 -6.39 -11.83 24.40
C TYR A 199 -6.58 -10.58 23.51
N ALA A 200 -6.33 -10.72 22.20
CA ALA A 200 -6.58 -9.67 21.23
C ALA A 200 -8.06 -9.30 21.13
N LYS A 201 -8.93 -10.33 21.08
CA LYS A 201 -10.38 -10.13 20.99
C LYS A 201 -10.97 -9.40 22.20
N GLU A 202 -10.48 -9.67 23.43
CA GLU A 202 -10.87 -8.95 24.64
C GLU A 202 -10.55 -7.45 24.54
N ARG A 203 -9.56 -7.08 23.73
CA ARG A 203 -9.14 -5.71 23.45
C ARG A 203 -9.76 -5.12 22.19
N ASN A 204 -10.64 -5.86 21.54
CA ASN A 204 -11.19 -5.48 20.23
C ASN A 204 -10.09 -5.20 19.18
N VAL A 205 -9.00 -5.96 19.24
CA VAL A 205 -7.88 -5.97 18.28
C VAL A 205 -7.85 -7.33 17.60
N GLU A 206 -7.48 -7.36 16.33
CA GLU A 206 -7.31 -8.61 15.61
C GLU A 206 -5.82 -8.93 15.39
N LEU A 207 -5.51 -10.22 15.23
CA LEU A 207 -4.18 -10.65 14.82
C LEU A 207 -4.13 -10.81 13.31
N GLY A 208 -2.97 -10.45 12.73
CA GLY A 208 -2.58 -10.75 11.38
C GLY A 208 -1.25 -11.50 11.34
N LEU A 209 -0.96 -12.19 10.24
CA LEU A 209 0.27 -12.95 10.06
C LEU A 209 0.92 -12.61 8.72
N TRP A 210 2.24 -12.66 8.71
CA TRP A 210 3.04 -12.69 7.50
C TRP A 210 3.06 -14.09 6.89
N PHE A 211 3.06 -14.17 5.57
CA PHE A 211 3.17 -15.41 4.83
C PHE A 211 3.88 -15.18 3.49
N SER A 212 4.73 -16.11 3.09
CA SER A 212 5.37 -16.11 1.78
C SER A 212 5.09 -17.43 1.06
N PRO A 213 4.31 -17.43 -0.01
CA PRO A 213 4.04 -18.64 -0.79
C PRO A 213 5.32 -19.26 -1.33
N ASP A 214 5.35 -20.59 -1.42
CA ASP A 214 6.54 -21.32 -1.92
C ASP A 214 6.64 -21.25 -3.44
N GLY A 215 7.54 -20.40 -3.94
CA GLY A 215 7.77 -20.16 -5.37
C GLY A 215 8.48 -21.28 -6.11
N GLU A 216 8.70 -22.44 -5.49
CA GLU A 216 9.35 -23.58 -6.15
C GLU A 216 8.47 -24.10 -7.29
N ASN A 217 9.07 -24.37 -8.46
CA ASN A 217 8.37 -24.79 -9.67
C ASN A 217 7.16 -23.91 -10.03
N ASP A 218 7.34 -22.57 -10.04
CA ASP A 218 6.27 -21.62 -10.34
C ASP A 218 5.06 -21.74 -9.39
N TYR A 219 5.30 -21.89 -8.11
CA TYR A 219 4.25 -22.08 -7.07
C TYR A 219 3.41 -23.34 -7.27
N ALA A 220 4.03 -24.45 -7.69
CA ALA A 220 3.30 -25.72 -7.94
C ALA A 220 2.57 -26.24 -6.70
N ALA A 221 3.03 -25.90 -5.49
CA ALA A 221 2.39 -26.28 -4.21
C ALA A 221 1.37 -25.25 -3.71
N TRP A 222 0.80 -24.42 -4.58
CA TRP A 222 -0.14 -23.35 -4.22
C TRP A 222 -1.38 -23.84 -3.45
N GLU A 223 -1.81 -25.07 -3.66
CA GLU A 223 -2.94 -25.65 -2.92
C GLU A 223 -2.63 -25.85 -1.44
N ASP A 224 -1.40 -26.31 -1.15
CA ASP A 224 -0.94 -26.48 0.23
C ASP A 224 -0.73 -25.12 0.91
N ASP A 225 -0.21 -24.11 0.19
CA ASP A 225 -0.10 -22.75 0.71
C ASP A 225 -1.48 -22.19 1.04
N ALA A 226 -2.47 -22.42 0.16
CA ALA A 226 -3.84 -22.01 0.44
C ALA A 226 -4.42 -22.71 1.69
N GLU A 227 -4.12 -23.97 1.88
CA GLU A 227 -4.62 -24.72 3.06
C GLU A 227 -3.96 -24.27 4.36
N ILE A 228 -2.68 -23.88 4.36
CA ILE A 228 -2.00 -23.30 5.52
C ILE A 228 -2.73 -22.03 5.96
N ILE A 229 -2.92 -21.07 5.06
CA ILE A 229 -3.61 -19.79 5.37
C ILE A 229 -5.04 -20.07 5.84
N TYR A 230 -5.77 -20.94 5.12
CA TYR A 230 -7.15 -21.25 5.48
C TYR A 230 -7.26 -21.96 6.82
N SER A 231 -6.31 -22.85 7.19
CA SER A 231 -6.28 -23.52 8.47
C SER A 231 -6.06 -22.55 9.65
N MET A 232 -5.20 -21.54 9.49
CA MET A 232 -5.02 -20.46 10.47
C MET A 232 -6.31 -19.69 10.69
N PHE A 233 -7.02 -19.35 9.61
CA PHE A 233 -8.34 -18.72 9.70
C PHE A 233 -9.37 -19.65 10.38
N LYS A 234 -9.46 -20.92 9.99
CA LYS A 234 -10.44 -21.86 10.49
C LYS A 234 -10.22 -22.18 11.98
N LYS A 235 -8.96 -22.36 12.37
CA LYS A 235 -8.59 -22.78 13.72
C LYS A 235 -8.59 -21.61 14.70
N TYR A 236 -8.01 -20.49 14.32
CA TYR A 236 -7.74 -19.36 15.22
C TYR A 236 -8.58 -18.10 14.92
N GLY A 237 -9.26 -18.05 13.79
CA GLY A 237 -10.01 -16.87 13.35
C GLY A 237 -9.15 -15.77 12.77
N ILE A 238 -7.87 -16.03 12.50
CA ILE A 238 -6.94 -15.04 11.93
C ILE A 238 -7.35 -14.71 10.50
N ARG A 239 -7.58 -13.42 10.21
CA ARG A 239 -8.14 -12.96 8.92
C ARG A 239 -7.19 -12.12 8.08
N TYR A 240 -6.15 -11.56 8.65
CA TYR A 240 -5.25 -10.62 7.97
C TYR A 240 -3.92 -11.29 7.66
N PHE A 241 -3.56 -11.33 6.38
CA PHE A 241 -2.30 -11.95 5.94
C PHE A 241 -1.52 -11.00 5.03
N LYS A 242 -0.27 -10.71 5.41
CA LYS A 242 0.69 -10.07 4.52
C LYS A 242 1.27 -11.12 3.58
N LEU A 243 1.16 -10.87 2.28
CA LEU A 243 1.79 -11.73 1.28
C LEU A 243 3.07 -11.07 0.77
N ASP A 244 4.18 -11.75 0.98
CA ASP A 244 5.51 -11.26 0.65
C ASP A 244 6.30 -12.31 -0.15
N GLY A 245 7.49 -11.95 -0.63
CA GLY A 245 8.37 -12.86 -1.35
C GLY A 245 7.86 -13.35 -2.72
N ILE A 246 6.71 -12.85 -3.19
CA ILE A 246 6.10 -13.26 -4.46
C ILE A 246 6.96 -12.82 -5.64
N ASN A 247 7.22 -13.75 -6.57
CA ASN A 247 7.98 -13.51 -7.78
C ASN A 247 7.22 -14.03 -9.02
N ILE A 248 6.49 -13.14 -9.69
CA ILE A 248 5.73 -13.49 -10.90
C ILE A 248 6.65 -13.44 -12.12
N SER A 249 7.37 -14.52 -12.36
CA SER A 249 8.34 -14.62 -13.47
C SER A 249 7.83 -15.42 -14.67
N SER A 250 6.64 -16.02 -14.57
CA SER A 250 6.02 -16.82 -15.62
C SER A 250 4.49 -16.75 -15.55
N LYS A 251 3.80 -17.12 -16.62
CA LYS A 251 2.34 -17.28 -16.61
C LYS A 251 1.88 -18.40 -15.70
N ALA A 252 2.68 -19.45 -15.52
CA ALA A 252 2.41 -20.52 -14.57
C ALA A 252 2.43 -20.00 -13.12
N ALA A 253 3.45 -19.20 -12.76
CA ALA A 253 3.52 -18.55 -11.46
C ALA A 253 2.32 -17.64 -11.21
N GLU A 254 1.94 -16.80 -12.18
CA GLU A 254 0.75 -15.93 -12.10
C GLU A 254 -0.51 -16.77 -11.87
N LYS A 255 -0.75 -17.79 -12.69
CA LYS A 255 -1.93 -18.66 -12.61
C LYS A 255 -2.02 -19.34 -11.24
N ASN A 256 -0.92 -19.90 -10.75
CA ASN A 256 -0.90 -20.66 -9.50
C ASN A 256 -1.11 -19.73 -8.29
N VAL A 257 -0.46 -18.56 -8.25
CA VAL A 257 -0.67 -17.61 -7.13
C VAL A 257 -2.08 -17.01 -7.20
N THR A 258 -2.59 -16.71 -8.37
CA THR A 258 -3.99 -16.26 -8.53
C THR A 258 -4.97 -17.33 -8.04
N ALA A 259 -4.80 -18.60 -8.44
CA ALA A 259 -5.64 -19.71 -8.00
C ALA A 259 -5.57 -19.92 -6.47
N MET A 260 -4.40 -19.77 -5.87
CA MET A 260 -4.23 -19.78 -4.41
C MET A 260 -5.12 -18.73 -3.75
N LEU A 261 -5.02 -17.48 -4.19
CA LEU A 261 -5.78 -16.36 -3.63
C LEU A 261 -7.29 -16.56 -3.82
N GLU A 262 -7.74 -16.94 -5.01
CA GLU A 262 -9.15 -17.22 -5.31
C GLU A 262 -9.71 -18.33 -4.44
N LYS A 263 -8.96 -19.44 -4.26
CA LYS A 263 -9.33 -20.55 -3.39
C LYS A 263 -9.53 -20.08 -1.94
N ILE A 264 -8.60 -19.28 -1.42
CA ILE A 264 -8.67 -18.76 -0.04
C ILE A 264 -9.87 -17.80 0.12
N ILE A 265 -10.03 -16.86 -0.78
CA ILE A 265 -11.14 -15.88 -0.76
C ILE A 265 -12.48 -16.61 -0.81
N SER A 266 -12.64 -17.56 -1.72
CA SER A 266 -13.86 -18.37 -1.86
C SER A 266 -14.14 -19.20 -0.60
N LYS A 267 -13.17 -19.99 -0.11
CA LYS A 267 -13.32 -20.83 1.08
C LYS A 267 -13.63 -20.01 2.35
N SER A 268 -13.10 -18.80 2.46
CA SER A 268 -13.33 -17.91 3.60
C SER A 268 -14.58 -17.03 3.46
N PHE A 269 -15.31 -17.11 2.36
CA PHE A 269 -16.39 -16.19 2.01
C PHE A 269 -15.96 -14.73 2.08
N SER A 270 -14.79 -14.42 1.49
CA SER A 270 -14.15 -13.09 1.47
C SER A 270 -13.85 -12.49 2.86
N ARG A 271 -13.78 -13.33 3.90
CA ARG A 271 -13.43 -12.88 5.25
C ARG A 271 -11.95 -12.74 5.49
N ILE A 272 -11.11 -13.52 4.78
CA ILE A 272 -9.66 -13.33 4.79
C ILE A 272 -9.32 -12.11 3.95
N LYS A 273 -8.41 -11.31 4.45
CA LYS A 273 -7.92 -10.08 3.84
C LYS A 273 -6.42 -10.13 3.65
N PHE A 274 -5.98 -9.71 2.48
CA PHE A 274 -4.56 -9.67 2.17
C PHE A 274 -4.05 -8.24 2.08
N ASN A 275 -2.90 -7.98 2.66
CA ASN A 275 -2.04 -6.88 2.28
C ASN A 275 -0.89 -7.45 1.44
N MET A 276 -0.86 -6.98 0.19
CA MET A 276 0.05 -7.51 -0.83
C MET A 276 1.21 -6.56 -1.00
N ASP A 277 2.43 -7.02 -0.73
CA ASP A 277 3.62 -6.23 -1.01
C ASP A 277 3.83 -6.12 -2.53
N ILE A 278 3.69 -4.91 -3.05
CA ILE A 278 3.84 -4.60 -4.49
C ILE A 278 5.05 -3.73 -4.80
N THR A 279 5.88 -3.43 -3.83
CA THR A 279 6.95 -2.42 -3.94
C THR A 279 8.26 -2.95 -4.50
N ALA A 280 8.54 -4.22 -4.31
CA ALA A 280 9.71 -4.88 -4.89
C ALA A 280 9.37 -5.49 -6.25
N GLY A 281 10.26 -5.40 -7.24
CA GLY A 281 10.06 -5.90 -8.60
C GLY A 281 9.53 -7.33 -8.68
N LYS A 282 9.00 -7.75 -9.82
CA LYS A 282 8.40 -9.08 -10.06
C LYS A 282 7.16 -9.38 -9.22
N ARG A 283 6.40 -8.36 -8.83
CA ARG A 283 5.15 -8.44 -8.10
C ARG A 283 3.95 -8.28 -9.04
N PHE A 284 2.75 -8.42 -8.51
CA PHE A 284 1.51 -8.22 -9.28
C PHE A 284 1.33 -6.81 -9.82
N GLY A 285 1.94 -5.80 -9.22
CA GLY A 285 1.73 -4.41 -9.57
C GLY A 285 0.36 -3.89 -9.13
N TYR A 286 -0.07 -2.79 -9.75
CA TYR A 286 -1.26 -2.07 -9.28
C TYR A 286 -2.59 -2.61 -9.84
N PHE A 287 -2.59 -3.25 -11.02
CA PHE A 287 -3.81 -3.61 -11.73
C PHE A 287 -4.10 -5.11 -11.77
N LEU A 288 -3.06 -5.95 -11.85
CA LEU A 288 -3.25 -7.39 -11.79
C LEU A 288 -3.69 -7.80 -10.38
N ASN A 289 -4.75 -8.61 -10.31
CA ASN A 289 -5.34 -9.07 -9.04
C ASN A 289 -5.77 -7.94 -8.08
N LYS A 290 -6.13 -6.78 -8.62
CA LYS A 290 -6.56 -5.60 -7.85
C LYS A 290 -7.72 -5.85 -6.87
N HIS A 291 -8.52 -6.89 -7.11
CA HIS A 291 -9.65 -7.28 -6.27
C HIS A 291 -9.29 -8.24 -5.14
N MET A 292 -8.03 -8.68 -5.05
CA MET A 292 -7.61 -9.71 -4.10
C MET A 292 -7.20 -9.17 -2.72
N GLY A 293 -6.78 -7.91 -2.62
CA GLY A 293 -6.33 -7.35 -1.33
C GLY A 293 -5.91 -5.87 -1.42
N GLN A 294 -5.48 -5.32 -0.29
CA GLN A 294 -4.86 -4.00 -0.25
C GLN A 294 -3.46 -4.05 -0.84
N LEU A 295 -3.08 -2.94 -1.47
CA LEU A 295 -1.75 -2.77 -2.05
C LEU A 295 -0.84 -2.09 -1.03
N PHE A 296 0.05 -2.85 -0.42
CA PHE A 296 1.11 -2.27 0.39
C PHE A 296 2.12 -1.60 -0.54
N VAL A 297 2.20 -0.28 -0.43
CA VAL A 297 3.06 0.58 -1.24
C VAL A 297 4.17 1.09 -0.35
N GLU A 298 5.38 0.93 -0.81
CA GLU A 298 6.60 1.34 -0.13
C GLU A 298 7.10 0.34 0.93
N ASN A 299 8.39 0.36 1.07
CA ASN A 299 9.13 -0.45 2.01
C ASN A 299 10.41 0.33 2.32
N ARG A 300 10.24 1.42 3.08
CA ARG A 300 11.29 2.38 3.40
C ARG A 300 11.56 2.39 4.90
N TYR A 301 12.80 2.65 5.26
CA TYR A 301 13.25 2.53 6.64
C TYR A 301 13.98 3.80 7.09
N THR A 302 13.72 4.23 8.32
CA THR A 302 14.48 5.32 8.95
C THR A 302 15.93 4.94 9.17
N SER A 303 16.23 3.68 9.52
CA SER A 303 17.59 3.16 9.70
C SER A 303 18.47 3.16 8.44
N MET A 304 17.84 3.24 7.26
CA MET A 304 18.53 3.33 5.96
C MET A 304 18.49 4.74 5.37
N ALA A 305 17.96 5.71 6.09
CA ALA A 305 17.70 7.09 5.61
C ALA A 305 16.90 7.13 4.28
N THR A 306 15.98 6.18 4.07
CA THR A 306 15.17 6.09 2.85
C THR A 306 13.74 6.57 3.03
N TYR A 307 13.30 6.76 4.27
CA TYR A 307 11.96 7.25 4.58
C TYR A 307 11.94 8.78 4.70
N TYR A 308 11.01 9.41 4.00
CA TYR A 308 10.70 10.84 4.10
C TYR A 308 9.19 11.05 4.06
N PRO A 309 8.58 11.72 5.06
CA PRO A 309 7.12 11.90 5.13
C PRO A 309 6.52 12.57 3.89
N HIS A 310 7.18 13.61 3.35
CA HIS A 310 6.75 14.28 2.12
C HIS A 310 6.76 13.36 0.90
N ALA A 311 7.68 12.39 0.83
CA ALA A 311 7.73 11.45 -0.28
C ALA A 311 6.59 10.42 -0.21
N THR A 312 6.23 9.96 0.99
CA THR A 312 5.06 9.11 1.22
C THR A 312 3.77 9.84 0.89
N LEU A 313 3.60 11.08 1.39
CA LEU A 313 2.47 11.94 1.06
C LEU A 313 2.35 12.15 -0.47
N ARG A 314 3.47 12.43 -1.15
CA ARG A 314 3.51 12.59 -2.61
C ARG A 314 3.08 11.34 -3.36
N ASN A 315 3.52 10.16 -2.91
CA ASN A 315 3.15 8.92 -3.58
C ASN A 315 1.66 8.63 -3.43
N LEU A 316 1.10 8.79 -2.24
CA LEU A 316 -0.34 8.65 -2.03
C LEU A 316 -1.12 9.70 -2.84
N TRP A 317 -0.69 10.96 -2.84
CA TRP A 317 -1.30 12.05 -3.60
C TRP A 317 -1.33 11.74 -5.11
N LEU A 318 -0.20 11.29 -5.70
CA LEU A 318 -0.12 10.93 -7.11
C LEU A 318 -0.97 9.69 -7.44
N LEU A 319 -0.90 8.64 -6.63
CA LEU A 319 -1.66 7.40 -6.85
C LEU A 319 -3.16 7.62 -6.72
N SER A 320 -3.59 8.49 -5.81
CA SER A 320 -5.01 8.80 -5.59
C SER A 320 -5.69 9.52 -6.76
N LYS A 321 -4.91 10.01 -7.74
CA LYS A 321 -5.47 10.49 -9.02
C LYS A 321 -6.09 9.37 -9.85
N TYR A 322 -5.55 8.16 -9.75
CA TYR A 322 -5.85 7.04 -10.66
C TYR A 322 -6.50 5.85 -9.96
N ILE A 323 -6.19 5.65 -8.69
CA ILE A 323 -6.63 4.48 -7.92
C ILE A 323 -7.28 4.97 -6.63
N PRO A 324 -8.42 4.41 -6.23
CA PRO A 324 -9.05 4.78 -4.96
C PRO A 324 -8.09 4.64 -3.79
N SER A 325 -7.96 5.67 -2.98
CA SER A 325 -7.00 5.70 -1.87
C SER A 325 -7.19 4.56 -0.86
N LYS A 326 -8.43 4.11 -0.69
CA LYS A 326 -8.80 2.95 0.15
C LYS A 326 -8.17 1.62 -0.31
N ARG A 327 -7.55 1.56 -1.49
CA ARG A 327 -6.85 0.35 -1.97
C ARG A 327 -5.43 0.27 -1.50
N PHE A 328 -4.89 1.37 -1.00
CA PHE A 328 -3.50 1.45 -0.57
C PHE A 328 -3.35 1.25 0.92
N GLN A 329 -2.25 0.63 1.28
CA GLN A 329 -1.72 0.60 2.62
C GLN A 329 -0.34 1.23 2.61
N PHE A 330 -0.16 2.32 3.37
CA PHE A 330 1.08 3.07 3.45
C PHE A 330 1.66 3.02 4.85
N GLU A 331 2.98 2.91 4.92
CA GLU A 331 3.73 2.82 6.16
C GLU A 331 3.85 4.14 6.91
N ILE A 332 3.83 4.03 8.22
CA ILE A 332 4.14 5.08 9.19
C ILE A 332 5.21 4.53 10.12
N PRO A 333 6.50 4.79 9.90
CA PRO A 333 7.55 4.36 10.82
C PRO A 333 7.60 5.24 12.08
N ASP A 334 8.23 4.75 13.13
CA ASP A 334 8.62 5.60 14.25
C ASP A 334 9.67 6.60 13.80
N ASN A 335 9.29 7.86 13.76
CA ASN A 335 10.12 8.96 13.31
C ASN A 335 11.05 9.51 14.40
N SER A 336 10.95 9.03 15.63
CA SER A 336 11.80 9.43 16.76
C SER A 336 13.11 8.66 16.81
N ILE A 337 13.20 7.52 16.14
CA ILE A 337 14.39 6.66 16.10
C ILE A 337 15.22 6.92 14.83
N ASN A 338 16.51 6.56 14.89
CA ASN A 338 17.46 6.65 13.77
C ASN A 338 17.65 8.08 13.19
N ALA A 339 17.45 9.12 14.00
CA ALA A 339 17.66 10.51 13.56
C ALA A 339 19.10 10.78 13.11
N ASP A 340 20.06 10.04 13.65
CA ASP A 340 21.49 10.10 13.34
C ASP A 340 21.85 9.51 11.96
N CYS A 341 20.93 8.75 11.35
CA CYS A 341 21.09 8.26 9.97
C CYS A 341 20.89 9.37 8.92
N TYR A 342 20.26 10.50 9.30
CA TYR A 342 20.01 11.65 8.42
C TYR A 342 21.05 12.74 8.63
N ALA A 343 21.30 13.58 7.60
CA ALA A 343 22.18 14.71 7.73
C ALA A 343 21.63 15.71 8.76
N LYS A 344 22.50 16.32 9.56
CA LYS A 344 22.10 17.22 10.67
C LYS A 344 21.36 18.48 10.19
N ASP A 345 21.63 18.90 8.96
CA ASP A 345 21.02 20.05 8.30
C ASP A 345 19.85 19.68 7.38
N ASP A 346 19.46 18.39 7.36
CA ASP A 346 18.30 17.93 6.61
C ASP A 346 17.00 18.26 7.36
N PHE A 347 16.42 19.41 7.04
CA PHE A 347 15.16 19.85 7.64
C PHE A 347 13.93 19.05 7.16
N LEU A 348 14.06 18.19 6.15
CA LEU A 348 13.02 17.24 5.73
C LEU A 348 13.16 15.87 6.39
N ALA A 349 14.17 15.68 7.25
CA ALA A 349 14.35 14.43 7.98
C ALA A 349 13.10 14.11 8.85
N PRO A 350 12.73 12.83 9.00
CA PRO A 350 11.52 12.42 9.71
C PRO A 350 11.40 12.96 11.13
N ALA A 351 12.51 13.09 11.84
CA ALA A 351 12.54 13.59 13.22
C ALA A 351 12.03 15.04 13.37
N ASN A 352 11.93 15.81 12.27
CA ASN A 352 11.41 17.18 12.29
C ASN A 352 9.88 17.25 12.18
N TYR A 353 9.22 16.12 12.02
CA TYR A 353 7.76 16.04 11.91
C TYR A 353 7.15 15.51 13.20
N ASP A 354 5.96 16.00 13.54
CA ASP A 354 5.16 15.38 14.58
C ASP A 354 4.63 14.02 14.11
N ALA A 355 4.51 13.05 15.03
CA ALA A 355 4.01 11.72 14.69
C ALA A 355 2.57 11.73 14.12
N ASP A 356 1.73 12.64 14.60
CA ASP A 356 0.37 12.83 14.10
C ASP A 356 0.33 13.45 12.68
N TYR A 357 1.32 14.28 12.29
CA TYR A 357 1.47 14.70 10.89
C TYR A 357 1.76 13.50 9.98
N ILE A 358 2.66 12.62 10.41
CA ILE A 358 3.02 11.43 9.62
C ILE A 358 1.80 10.51 9.46
N PHE A 359 1.01 10.32 10.54
CA PHE A 359 -0.24 9.59 10.45
C PHE A 359 -1.23 10.28 9.49
N ALA A 360 -1.41 11.60 9.61
CA ALA A 360 -2.27 12.37 8.73
C ALA A 360 -1.90 12.18 7.25
N SER A 361 -0.61 12.12 6.92
CA SER A 361 -0.12 12.00 5.53
C SER A 361 -0.62 10.76 4.79
N VAL A 362 -1.07 9.74 5.52
CA VAL A 362 -1.56 8.47 4.96
C VAL A 362 -3.00 8.12 5.37
N MET A 363 -3.67 8.95 6.19
CA MET A 363 -4.97 8.61 6.78
C MET A 363 -6.13 8.47 5.79
N VAL A 364 -5.98 8.90 4.55
CA VAL A 364 -6.97 8.64 3.48
C VAL A 364 -6.82 7.26 2.83
N SER A 365 -5.84 6.47 3.26
CA SER A 365 -5.62 5.07 2.88
C SER A 365 -5.88 4.14 4.07
N HIS A 366 -5.31 2.91 4.05
CA HIS A 366 -5.19 2.07 5.25
C HIS A 366 -3.85 2.39 5.93
N PRO A 367 -3.84 3.11 7.07
CA PRO A 367 -2.59 3.41 7.76
C PRO A 367 -1.91 2.14 8.28
N LEU A 368 -0.64 1.95 7.95
CA LEU A 368 0.19 0.86 8.44
C LEU A 368 1.27 1.41 9.38
N MET A 369 1.07 1.22 10.67
CA MET A 369 2.05 1.57 11.70
C MET A 369 3.21 0.58 11.65
N TRP A 370 4.22 0.93 10.85
CA TRP A 370 5.43 0.16 10.62
C TRP A 370 6.44 0.45 11.73
N MET A 371 6.07 0.05 12.96
CA MET A 371 6.79 0.37 14.18
C MET A 371 6.37 -0.54 15.33
N GLU A 372 7.15 -0.57 16.39
CA GLU A 372 6.78 -1.18 17.67
C GLU A 372 5.93 -0.20 18.49
N LEU A 373 4.68 -0.53 18.72
CA LEU A 373 3.73 0.34 19.43
C LEU A 373 4.05 0.47 20.92
N SER A 374 4.48 -0.62 21.53
CA SER A 374 4.79 -0.68 22.96
C SER A 374 6.00 0.18 23.34
N GLY A 375 6.94 0.36 22.39
CA GLY A 375 8.16 1.15 22.56
C GLY A 375 7.98 2.67 22.40
N LEU A 376 6.82 3.13 21.94
CA LEU A 376 6.59 4.56 21.68
C LEU A 376 6.61 5.38 22.97
N SER A 377 7.14 6.62 22.90
CA SER A 377 7.11 7.58 24.01
C SER A 377 5.69 7.98 24.36
N GLY A 378 5.47 8.38 25.63
CA GLY A 378 4.16 8.86 26.08
C GLY A 378 3.64 10.04 25.25
N GLU A 379 4.52 10.98 24.86
CA GLU A 379 4.15 12.10 24.00
C GLU A 379 3.69 11.63 22.62
N THR A 380 4.44 10.73 21.99
CA THR A 380 4.08 10.13 20.69
C THR A 380 2.75 9.41 20.76
N LYS A 381 2.51 8.60 21.81
CA LYS A 381 1.25 7.89 22.04
C LYS A 381 0.07 8.86 22.16
N GLU A 382 0.18 9.92 22.94
CA GLU A 382 -0.90 10.91 23.09
C GLU A 382 -1.23 11.65 21.78
N ARG A 383 -0.21 12.01 20.99
CA ARG A 383 -0.41 12.61 19.66
C ARG A 383 -1.13 11.66 18.72
N LEU A 384 -0.65 10.42 18.61
CA LEU A 384 -1.26 9.39 17.75
C LEU A 384 -2.68 9.05 18.20
N LYS A 385 -2.92 8.89 19.50
CA LYS A 385 -4.26 8.61 20.06
C LYS A 385 -5.29 9.68 19.69
N LYS A 386 -4.90 10.95 19.71
CA LYS A 386 -5.78 12.05 19.31
C LYS A 386 -6.21 11.96 17.86
N ILE A 387 -5.25 11.80 16.93
CA ILE A 387 -5.59 11.73 15.50
C ILE A 387 -6.26 10.41 15.12
N ILE A 388 -5.86 9.28 15.70
CA ILE A 388 -6.48 7.96 15.48
C ILE A 388 -7.95 7.99 15.94
N SER A 389 -8.23 8.58 17.09
CA SER A 389 -9.61 8.73 17.59
C SER A 389 -10.46 9.56 16.61
N ALA A 390 -9.93 10.68 16.12
CA ALA A 390 -10.59 11.49 15.10
C ALA A 390 -10.80 10.70 13.80
N TYR A 391 -9.77 10.03 13.29
CA TYR A 391 -9.85 9.20 12.09
C TYR A 391 -10.93 8.11 12.22
N LYS A 392 -10.93 7.32 13.30
CA LYS A 392 -11.91 6.23 13.53
C LYS A 392 -13.35 6.73 13.56
N LYS A 393 -13.57 7.95 14.05
CA LYS A 393 -14.90 8.56 14.10
C LYS A 393 -15.45 8.87 12.71
N TYR A 394 -14.59 9.22 11.75
CA TYR A 394 -15.01 9.74 10.43
C TYR A 394 -14.66 8.84 9.24
N ARG A 395 -13.74 7.87 9.40
CA ARG A 395 -13.23 7.03 8.28
C ARG A 395 -14.33 6.30 7.49
N ASN A 396 -15.43 5.92 8.16
CA ASN A 396 -16.54 5.23 7.51
C ASN A 396 -17.38 6.15 6.62
N ASP A 397 -17.25 7.46 6.78
CA ASP A 397 -17.91 8.47 5.95
C ASP A 397 -17.07 8.83 4.70
N PHE A 398 -15.83 8.39 4.61
CA PHE A 398 -14.96 8.68 3.46
C PHE A 398 -15.45 7.96 2.21
N GLY A 399 -15.83 8.70 1.19
CA GLY A 399 -16.16 8.22 -0.13
C GLY A 399 -14.99 8.38 -1.10
N THR A 400 -15.12 9.30 -2.05
CA THR A 400 -14.09 9.60 -3.06
C THR A 400 -13.04 10.55 -2.50
N VAL A 401 -11.77 10.19 -2.68
CA VAL A 401 -10.62 11.05 -2.32
C VAL A 401 -10.01 11.63 -3.59
N THR A 402 -9.87 12.95 -3.60
CA THR A 402 -9.26 13.69 -4.72
C THR A 402 -8.08 14.51 -4.19
N PRO A 403 -6.89 14.38 -4.78
CA PRO A 403 -5.79 15.28 -4.52
C PRO A 403 -6.14 16.72 -4.90
N ILE A 404 -5.77 17.68 -4.06
CA ILE A 404 -6.01 19.11 -4.28
C ILE A 404 -4.75 19.92 -4.00
N PHE A 405 -4.68 21.13 -4.58
CA PHE A 405 -3.54 22.06 -4.47
C PHE A 405 -2.24 21.48 -5.06
N ASP A 406 -1.10 21.88 -4.53
CA ASP A 406 0.20 21.53 -5.09
C ASP A 406 0.59 20.08 -4.84
N LYS A 407 1.40 19.52 -5.75
CA LYS A 407 2.00 18.22 -5.56
C LYS A 407 3.02 18.27 -4.40
N PRO A 408 2.93 17.39 -3.40
CA PRO A 408 3.89 17.35 -2.30
C PRO A 408 5.33 17.18 -2.78
N ASP A 409 6.23 18.04 -2.29
CA ASP A 409 7.66 18.02 -2.62
C ASP A 409 8.58 18.37 -1.43
N GLY A 410 8.00 18.56 -0.26
CA GLY A 410 8.65 19.01 0.96
C GLY A 410 8.50 20.51 1.21
N PHE A 411 8.03 21.30 0.21
CA PHE A 411 7.93 22.77 0.28
C PHE A 411 6.57 23.32 -0.14
N SER A 412 5.61 22.46 -0.40
CA SER A 412 4.32 22.83 -0.98
C SER A 412 3.22 23.06 0.07
N CYS A 413 2.11 23.64 -0.40
CA CYS A 413 0.80 23.62 0.25
C CYS A 413 -0.06 22.60 -0.50
N THR A 414 -0.46 21.55 0.16
CA THR A 414 -1.07 20.39 -0.50
C THR A 414 -2.24 19.84 0.29
N GLY A 415 -2.97 18.88 -0.26
CA GLY A 415 -4.04 18.24 0.47
C GLY A 415 -4.84 17.24 -0.33
N PHE A 416 -5.90 16.77 0.34
CA PHE A 416 -6.93 15.93 -0.21
C PHE A 416 -8.31 16.51 0.09
N PHE A 417 -9.17 16.52 -0.90
CA PHE A 417 -10.60 16.67 -0.72
C PHE A 417 -11.23 15.27 -0.61
N ILE A 418 -12.08 15.10 0.39
CA ILE A 418 -12.76 13.84 0.67
C ILE A 418 -14.26 14.10 0.52
N GLU A 419 -14.83 13.58 -0.55
CA GLU A 419 -16.27 13.54 -0.72
C GLU A 419 -16.81 12.42 0.14
N GLY A 420 -17.43 12.77 1.26
CA GLY A 420 -17.99 11.80 2.17
C GLY A 420 -19.46 11.46 1.85
N TYR A 421 -19.94 10.37 2.42
CA TYR A 421 -21.33 9.96 2.23
C TYR A 421 -22.33 10.93 2.92
N SER A 422 -21.94 11.53 4.05
CA SER A 422 -22.76 12.46 4.80
C SER A 422 -22.30 13.91 4.72
N ARG A 423 -21.01 14.15 4.62
CA ARG A 423 -20.40 15.49 4.54
C ARG A 423 -19.04 15.45 3.87
N ASN A 424 -18.58 16.62 3.41
CA ASN A 424 -17.27 16.74 2.77
C ASN A 424 -16.19 17.15 3.77
N TYR A 425 -14.98 16.68 3.50
CA TYR A 425 -13.82 16.97 4.33
C TYR A 425 -12.66 17.47 3.49
N ALA A 426 -11.77 18.23 4.12
CA ALA A 426 -10.45 18.55 3.60
C ALA A 426 -9.38 18.08 4.59
N LEU A 427 -8.34 17.47 4.06
CA LEU A 427 -7.13 17.15 4.78
C LEU A 427 -6.00 17.95 4.14
N LEU A 428 -5.57 19.01 4.83
CA LEU A 428 -4.66 20.03 4.31
C LEU A 428 -3.31 19.93 5.00
N PHE A 429 -2.24 20.17 4.25
CA PHE A 429 -0.86 20.10 4.73
C PHE A 429 -0.06 21.33 4.32
N ARG A 430 0.65 21.91 5.25
CA ARG A 430 1.75 22.82 5.01
C ARG A 430 3.06 22.08 5.19
N GLU A 431 3.86 22.00 4.15
CA GLU A 431 5.23 21.50 4.20
C GLU A 431 6.21 22.60 4.66
N HIS A 432 7.46 22.56 4.30
CA HIS A 432 8.47 23.58 4.67
C HIS A 432 8.40 24.81 3.75
N THR A 433 7.30 25.53 3.76
CA THR A 433 7.10 26.77 3.01
C THR A 433 6.82 27.95 3.94
N ASP A 434 6.98 29.19 3.48
CA ASP A 434 6.83 30.37 4.33
C ASP A 434 5.36 30.78 4.57
N LYS A 435 4.49 30.51 3.60
CA LYS A 435 3.05 30.79 3.69
C LYS A 435 2.26 29.65 3.13
N CYS A 436 1.12 29.35 3.73
CA CYS A 436 0.19 28.35 3.25
C CYS A 436 -1.26 28.80 3.53
N ASP A 437 -1.84 29.44 2.54
CA ASP A 437 -3.24 29.81 2.50
C ASP A 437 -3.94 28.96 1.46
N PHE A 438 -5.07 28.36 1.83
CA PHE A 438 -5.86 27.51 0.97
C PHE A 438 -7.16 28.21 0.58
N ASP A 439 -7.53 28.17 -0.67
CA ASP A 439 -8.83 28.65 -1.13
C ASP A 439 -9.92 27.60 -0.86
N ILE A 440 -10.18 27.41 0.43
CA ILE A 440 -11.20 26.50 0.95
C ILE A 440 -11.79 27.07 2.24
N ASP A 441 -13.10 26.93 2.42
CA ASP A 441 -13.82 27.46 3.58
C ASP A 441 -14.05 26.33 4.60
N ILE A 442 -13.31 26.41 5.71
CA ILE A 442 -13.37 25.46 6.82
C ILE A 442 -14.57 25.77 7.72
N LYS A 443 -15.47 24.81 7.88
CA LYS A 443 -16.66 24.91 8.74
C LYS A 443 -16.45 24.39 10.15
N GLU A 444 -15.66 23.34 10.30
CA GLU A 444 -15.36 22.69 11.56
C GLU A 444 -13.95 22.09 11.49
N ILE A 445 -13.10 22.37 12.46
CA ILE A 445 -11.81 21.69 12.60
C ILE A 445 -12.02 20.42 13.42
N ILE A 446 -11.72 19.27 12.85
CA ILE A 446 -11.82 17.97 13.51
C ILE A 446 -10.56 17.72 14.33
N VAL A 447 -9.38 17.83 13.70
CA VAL A 447 -8.09 17.68 14.36
C VAL A 447 -6.99 18.42 13.58
N SER A 448 -6.02 18.95 14.31
CA SER A 448 -4.87 19.66 13.77
C SER A 448 -3.70 19.59 14.74
N ASN A 449 -2.47 19.65 14.22
CA ASN A 449 -1.26 19.91 15.02
C ASN A 449 -0.85 21.40 14.99
N ASP A 450 -1.57 22.26 14.26
CA ASP A 450 -1.39 23.72 14.31
C ASP A 450 -2.36 24.33 15.32
N PRO A 451 -1.88 24.86 16.47
CA PRO A 451 -2.74 25.43 17.48
C PRO A 451 -3.43 26.73 17.02
N SER A 452 -2.98 27.33 15.92
CA SER A 452 -3.57 28.55 15.35
C SER A 452 -4.63 28.27 14.29
N ALA A 453 -4.89 27.00 13.95
CA ALA A 453 -5.91 26.63 12.98
C ALA A 453 -7.29 27.13 13.43
N SER A 454 -8.05 27.72 12.52
CA SER A 454 -9.37 28.32 12.78
C SER A 454 -10.36 28.05 11.65
N VAL A 455 -11.64 28.17 11.96
CA VAL A 455 -12.72 28.11 10.96
C VAL A 455 -12.65 29.33 10.03
N GLY A 456 -13.24 29.21 8.84
CA GLY A 456 -13.20 30.21 7.78
C GLY A 456 -12.16 29.87 6.73
N LYS A 457 -11.41 30.84 6.24
CA LYS A 457 -10.40 30.62 5.19
C LYS A 457 -9.30 29.67 5.68
N GLY A 458 -9.03 28.64 4.89
CA GLY A 458 -8.00 27.65 5.23
C GLY A 458 -6.61 28.28 5.33
N ARG A 459 -5.98 28.20 6.52
CA ARG A 459 -4.61 28.65 6.77
C ARG A 459 -3.92 27.72 7.74
N ILE A 460 -2.66 27.41 7.47
CA ILE A 460 -1.79 26.65 8.36
C ILE A 460 -0.53 27.46 8.61
N ASN A 461 -0.29 27.85 9.88
CA ASN A 461 0.87 28.65 10.25
C ASN A 461 2.06 27.80 10.72
N LYS A 462 1.82 26.60 11.20
CA LYS A 462 2.87 25.68 11.63
C LYS A 462 3.54 25.03 10.40
N LYS A 463 4.86 25.12 10.28
CA LYS A 463 5.64 24.29 9.34
C LYS A 463 5.46 22.81 9.70
N PHE A 464 5.33 21.95 8.71
CA PHE A 464 4.91 20.57 8.89
C PHE A 464 3.61 20.50 9.72
N GLY A 465 2.67 21.36 9.38
CA GLY A 465 1.34 21.43 9.97
C GLY A 465 0.30 20.74 9.09
N TYR A 466 -0.74 20.20 9.74
CA TYR A 466 -1.91 19.67 9.05
C TYR A 466 -3.20 20.15 9.71
N VAL A 467 -4.27 20.14 8.91
CA VAL A 467 -5.65 20.37 9.36
C VAL A 467 -6.55 19.33 8.69
N PHE A 468 -7.28 18.57 9.50
CA PHE A 468 -8.41 17.76 9.04
C PHE A 468 -9.71 18.44 9.48
N ALA A 469 -10.56 18.76 8.51
CA ALA A 469 -11.69 19.65 8.72
C ALA A 469 -12.91 19.28 7.86
N VAL A 470 -14.10 19.69 8.31
CA VAL A 470 -15.33 19.70 7.52
C VAL A 470 -15.34 20.94 6.63
N VAL A 471 -15.70 20.76 5.35
CA VAL A 471 -15.80 21.82 4.35
C VAL A 471 -17.12 21.72 3.56
N CYS A 472 -17.51 22.79 2.87
CA CYS A 472 -18.76 22.78 2.09
C CYS A 472 -18.59 22.09 0.72
N CYS A 473 -17.58 22.48 -0.02
CA CYS A 473 -17.38 22.07 -1.40
C CYS A 473 -15.88 21.86 -1.69
N LYS A 474 -15.62 21.20 -2.79
CA LYS A 474 -14.28 21.09 -3.36
C LYS A 474 -13.80 22.48 -3.78
N PRO A 475 -12.53 22.82 -3.54
CA PRO A 475 -11.98 24.07 -4.06
C PRO A 475 -12.06 24.08 -5.58
N GLU A 476 -12.36 25.23 -6.17
CA GLU A 476 -12.29 25.39 -7.62
C GLU A 476 -10.84 25.20 -8.06
N ASN A 477 -10.61 24.24 -8.92
CA ASN A 477 -9.27 24.03 -9.49
C ASN A 477 -8.97 25.24 -10.39
N ASN A 478 -8.13 26.13 -9.93
CA ASN A 478 -7.39 26.99 -10.84
C ASN A 478 -6.37 26.08 -11.55
N CYS A 479 -6.74 25.60 -12.76
CA CYS A 479 -5.84 24.90 -13.68
C CYS A 479 -4.74 25.82 -14.18
#